data_c04a21b363d461aee0c2bd56e47d0d86
#
_entry.id   c04a21b363d461aee0c2bd56e47d0d86
#
_cell.length_a   1.000
_cell.length_b   1.000
_cell.length_c   1.000
_cell.angle_alpha   90.00
_cell.angle_beta   90.00
_cell.angle_gamma   90.00
#
_symmetry.space_group_name_H-M   'P 1'
#
loop_
_entity.id
_entity.type
_entity.pdbx_description
1 polymer ?
#
loop_
_entity_poly.entity_id
_entity_poly.type
_entity_poly.pdbx_seq_one_letter_code
_entity_poly.pdbx_strand_id
1 'polypeptide(L)'
;MAVAAPLFGKLALQGPRAEMEDDMELEEGRIPEFTFAAVYDGHAGISSVNYLKKELFSECVNALQGGALLQSDNSIDLEAALSQAFVQVDKRLLSWLEQQEESDRESGSTATVMFLGKEKVVVAHVGDSRVVISRGGKAEELTSDHRPYGSSKTALAEGKRVIAAGGWISNGRVCGNLAVSRAFGDISLKSRRKEMLEEGLKKNLWTQKFVSKRDLTGEWLTAAPDVTAATLGQDAEFIILASDGLWDSIKSKDAVAFVREQLKEHGDIQRACESLAAAALAQNGQDNISILIADFGKVARVDGLAQHQDVSAGVKQVLVTSGILLLGVYASHLASLIR
;
A
#
# COMPACT_ATOMS: atom_id res chain seq x y z
N MET A 1 -22.48 9.47 -23.94
CA MET A 1 -23.13 8.80 -22.80
C MET A 1 -22.40 9.27 -21.55
N ALA A 2 -23.13 9.62 -20.48
CA ALA A 2 -22.47 9.98 -19.22
C ALA A 2 -21.72 8.74 -18.72
N VAL A 3 -20.41 8.89 -18.45
CA VAL A 3 -19.63 7.83 -17.78
C VAL A 3 -20.19 7.71 -16.36
N ALA A 4 -20.66 6.53 -15.99
CA ALA A 4 -21.12 6.27 -14.63
C ALA A 4 -19.96 6.50 -13.65
N ALA A 5 -20.29 6.92 -12.42
CA ALA A 5 -19.30 6.99 -11.36
C ALA A 5 -18.71 5.58 -11.10
N PRO A 6 -17.42 5.48 -10.78
CA PRO A 6 -16.82 4.19 -10.44
C PRO A 6 -17.48 3.58 -9.22
N LEU A 7 -17.61 2.26 -9.21
CA LEU A 7 -18.01 1.51 -8.01
C LEU A 7 -16.75 1.15 -7.21
N PHE A 8 -16.85 1.21 -5.89
CA PHE A 8 -15.74 0.88 -5.00
C PHE A 8 -16.01 -0.39 -4.21
N GLY A 9 -15.01 -1.29 -4.20
CA GLY A 9 -14.90 -2.39 -3.24
C GLY A 9 -13.70 -2.15 -2.34
N LYS A 10 -13.83 -2.44 -1.04
CA LYS A 10 -12.73 -2.26 -0.09
C LYS A 10 -12.72 -3.33 0.98
N LEU A 11 -11.54 -3.73 1.39
CA LEU A 11 -11.34 -4.72 2.45
C LEU A 11 -10.02 -4.47 3.17
N ALA A 12 -10.06 -4.55 4.50
CA ALA A 12 -8.88 -4.59 5.37
C ALA A 12 -8.93 -5.86 6.21
N LEU A 13 -7.84 -6.63 6.20
CA LEU A 13 -7.68 -7.88 6.95
C LEU A 13 -6.39 -7.86 7.74
N GLN A 14 -6.46 -8.24 9.01
CA GLN A 14 -5.28 -8.34 9.86
C GLN A 14 -4.34 -9.48 9.43
N GLY A 15 -4.88 -10.53 8.80
CA GLY A 15 -4.09 -11.70 8.44
C GLY A 15 -3.51 -12.40 9.68
N PRO A 16 -2.31 -13.01 9.55
CA PRO A 16 -1.66 -13.72 10.65
C PRO A 16 -0.89 -12.81 11.63
N ARG A 17 -0.82 -11.50 11.39
CA ARG A 17 -0.15 -10.54 12.28
C ARG A 17 -0.86 -10.41 13.62
N ALA A 18 -0.12 -10.07 14.68
CA ALA A 18 -0.68 -9.85 16.01
C ALA A 18 -1.58 -8.62 16.08
N GLU A 19 -1.27 -7.59 15.26
CA GLU A 19 -1.96 -6.31 15.23
C GLU A 19 -2.33 -5.93 13.79
N MET A 20 -3.33 -5.06 13.66
CA MET A 20 -3.72 -4.44 12.40
C MET A 20 -3.16 -3.02 12.38
N GLU A 21 -2.11 -2.81 11.62
CA GLU A 21 -1.44 -1.52 11.48
C GLU A 21 -1.75 -0.84 10.14
N ASP A 22 -2.40 -1.56 9.20
CA ASP A 22 -2.94 -0.98 7.96
C ASP A 22 -4.25 -0.25 8.21
N ASP A 23 -4.50 0.78 7.41
CA ASP A 23 -5.82 1.40 7.29
C ASP A 23 -6.02 2.01 5.89
N MET A 24 -7.26 2.38 5.57
CA MET A 24 -7.61 3.00 4.30
C MET A 24 -8.64 4.11 4.48
N GLU A 25 -8.70 4.98 3.48
CA GLU A 25 -9.63 6.10 3.44
C GLU A 25 -10.27 6.19 2.06
N LEU A 26 -11.54 6.56 2.02
CA LEU A 26 -12.28 6.83 0.79
C LEU A 26 -13.19 8.04 1.04
N GLU A 27 -12.94 9.13 0.34
CA GLU A 27 -13.68 10.39 0.46
C GLU A 27 -14.31 10.75 -0.88
N GLU A 28 -15.62 10.60 -0.95
CA GLU A 28 -16.41 10.95 -2.14
C GLU A 28 -17.07 12.31 -1.96
N GLY A 29 -17.13 13.10 -3.04
CA GLY A 29 -17.83 14.39 -3.05
C GLY A 29 -17.16 15.52 -2.25
N ARG A 30 -15.97 15.29 -1.70
CA ARG A 30 -15.20 16.29 -0.94
C ARG A 30 -14.32 17.17 -1.83
N ILE A 31 -13.99 16.68 -3.02
CA ILE A 31 -13.23 17.42 -4.05
C ILE A 31 -14.10 17.42 -5.30
N PRO A 32 -14.34 18.60 -5.94
CA PRO A 32 -15.12 18.65 -7.18
C PRO A 32 -14.55 17.72 -8.26
N GLU A 33 -15.39 16.83 -8.79
CA GLU A 33 -15.08 15.87 -9.86
C GLU A 33 -14.03 14.79 -9.54
N PHE A 34 -13.51 14.74 -8.30
CA PHE A 34 -12.55 13.73 -7.88
C PHE A 34 -13.00 13.02 -6.61
N THR A 35 -12.73 11.72 -6.58
CA THR A 35 -12.78 10.90 -5.37
C THR A 35 -11.36 10.72 -4.84
N PHE A 36 -11.17 10.90 -3.54
CA PHE A 36 -9.92 10.60 -2.87
C PHE A 36 -9.98 9.18 -2.30
N ALA A 37 -8.91 8.42 -2.49
CA ALA A 37 -8.72 7.13 -1.85
C ALA A 37 -7.27 7.03 -1.36
N ALA A 38 -7.07 6.38 -0.21
CA ALA A 38 -5.74 6.16 0.34
C ALA A 38 -5.61 4.79 1.00
N VAL A 39 -4.40 4.25 0.98
CA VAL A 39 -3.97 3.11 1.79
C VAL A 39 -2.75 3.56 2.58
N TYR A 40 -2.77 3.26 3.87
CA TYR A 40 -1.72 3.50 4.84
C TYR A 40 -1.30 2.14 5.40
N ASP A 41 -0.05 1.79 5.21
CA ASP A 41 0.56 0.55 5.71
C ASP A 41 1.51 0.95 6.84
N GLY A 42 1.06 0.68 8.07
CA GLY A 42 1.72 1.10 9.29
C GLY A 42 2.75 0.10 9.79
N HIS A 43 3.70 0.60 10.56
CA HIS A 43 4.69 -0.23 11.23
C HIS A 43 5.13 0.37 12.56
N ALA A 44 5.55 -0.50 13.49
CA ALA A 44 5.96 -0.12 14.84
C ALA A 44 4.88 0.69 15.60
N GLY A 45 3.61 0.34 15.40
CA GLY A 45 2.45 0.96 16.02
C GLY A 45 1.56 1.74 15.05
N ILE A 46 0.28 1.81 15.37
CA ILE A 46 -0.78 2.42 14.54
C ILE A 46 -0.82 3.97 14.60
N SER A 47 -0.02 4.58 15.47
CA SER A 47 -0.15 6.01 15.81
C SER A 47 0.09 6.93 14.61
N SER A 48 1.08 6.63 13.76
CA SER A 48 1.33 7.38 12.52
C SER A 48 0.18 7.26 11.52
N VAL A 49 -0.39 6.07 11.34
CA VAL A 49 -1.56 5.84 10.47
C VAL A 49 -2.76 6.66 10.95
N ASN A 50 -3.06 6.63 12.25
CA ASN A 50 -4.14 7.41 12.85
C ASN A 50 -3.96 8.93 12.66
N TYR A 51 -2.73 9.41 12.71
CA TYR A 51 -2.42 10.80 12.44
C TYR A 51 -2.62 11.15 10.97
N LEU A 52 -2.11 10.32 10.06
CA LEU A 52 -2.23 10.54 8.61
C LEU A 52 -3.68 10.59 8.14
N LYS A 53 -4.54 9.72 8.64
CA LYS A 53 -5.99 9.73 8.35
C LYS A 53 -6.68 11.03 8.73
N LYS A 54 -6.20 11.74 9.74
CA LYS A 54 -6.77 13.02 10.17
C LYS A 54 -6.26 14.18 9.34
N GLU A 55 -5.00 14.15 8.93
CA GLU A 55 -4.28 15.33 8.45
C GLU A 55 -4.02 15.32 6.93
N LEU A 56 -3.69 14.13 6.35
CA LEU A 56 -3.12 14.07 5.01
C LEU A 56 -4.10 14.50 3.92
N PHE A 57 -5.36 14.03 3.98
CA PHE A 57 -6.40 14.43 3.03
C PHE A 57 -6.55 15.95 2.98
N SER A 58 -6.76 16.57 4.14
CA SER A 58 -7.01 18.01 4.24
C SER A 58 -5.81 18.83 3.76
N GLU A 59 -4.59 18.39 4.07
CA GLU A 59 -3.37 19.06 3.61
C GLU A 59 -3.21 18.95 2.09
N CYS A 60 -3.44 17.76 1.53
CA CYS A 60 -3.41 17.58 0.08
C CYS A 60 -4.45 18.47 -0.64
N VAL A 61 -5.69 18.52 -0.13
CA VAL A 61 -6.74 19.36 -0.70
C VAL A 61 -6.35 20.85 -0.65
N ASN A 62 -5.79 21.30 0.47
CA ASN A 62 -5.31 22.68 0.62
C ASN A 62 -4.18 22.99 -0.39
N ALA A 63 -3.17 22.12 -0.49
CA ALA A 63 -2.06 22.29 -1.43
C ALA A 63 -2.53 22.26 -2.89
N LEU A 64 -3.54 21.44 -3.19
CA LEU A 64 -4.16 21.34 -4.52
C LEU A 64 -5.18 22.45 -4.81
N GLN A 65 -5.26 23.49 -3.96
CA GLN A 65 -6.18 24.64 -4.12
C GLN A 65 -7.65 24.18 -4.22
N GLY A 66 -8.09 23.30 -3.34
CA GLY A 66 -9.43 22.73 -3.37
C GLY A 66 -9.70 21.76 -4.53
N GLY A 67 -8.64 21.27 -5.18
CA GLY A 67 -8.72 20.38 -6.34
C GLY A 67 -8.50 21.07 -7.68
N ALA A 68 -8.30 22.41 -7.73
CA ALA A 68 -8.09 23.13 -8.98
C ALA A 68 -6.86 22.63 -9.76
N LEU A 69 -5.77 22.31 -9.05
CA LEU A 69 -4.57 21.76 -9.69
C LEU A 69 -4.78 20.35 -10.28
N LEU A 70 -5.74 19.58 -9.75
CA LEU A 70 -6.09 18.28 -10.33
C LEU A 70 -6.71 18.40 -11.73
N GLN A 71 -7.34 19.53 -12.04
CA GLN A 71 -7.93 19.79 -13.36
C GLN A 71 -6.91 20.37 -14.36
N SER A 72 -5.79 20.87 -13.86
CA SER A 72 -4.70 21.42 -14.68
C SER A 72 -3.90 20.30 -15.37
N ASP A 73 -3.34 20.61 -16.53
CA ASP A 73 -2.37 19.76 -17.24
C ASP A 73 -0.92 20.03 -16.78
N ASN A 74 -0.73 20.97 -15.86
CA ASN A 74 0.61 21.30 -15.34
C ASN A 74 1.04 20.28 -14.28
N SER A 75 1.76 19.27 -14.70
CA SER A 75 2.29 18.22 -13.82
C SER A 75 3.31 18.73 -12.82
N ILE A 76 4.05 19.80 -13.12
CA ILE A 76 5.10 20.36 -12.24
C ILE A 76 4.47 20.99 -11.00
N ASP A 77 3.41 21.80 -11.18
CA ASP A 77 2.73 22.41 -10.03
C ASP A 77 2.01 21.36 -9.18
N LEU A 78 1.45 20.34 -9.81
CA LEU A 78 0.81 19.21 -9.15
C LEU A 78 1.80 18.42 -8.28
N GLU A 79 2.96 18.06 -8.85
CA GLU A 79 4.03 17.36 -8.12
C GLU A 79 4.56 18.21 -6.96
N ALA A 80 4.83 19.50 -7.19
CA ALA A 80 5.30 20.42 -6.16
C ALA A 80 4.29 20.55 -5.01
N ALA A 81 3.00 20.69 -5.31
CA ALA A 81 1.93 20.83 -4.32
C ALA A 81 1.81 19.57 -3.44
N LEU A 82 1.75 18.38 -4.05
CA LEU A 82 1.64 17.12 -3.29
C LEU A 82 2.92 16.81 -2.51
N SER A 83 4.11 17.09 -3.09
CA SER A 83 5.38 16.99 -2.37
C SER A 83 5.41 17.88 -1.14
N GLN A 84 4.98 19.12 -1.27
CA GLN A 84 4.90 20.04 -0.14
C GLN A 84 3.94 19.55 0.92
N ALA A 85 2.74 19.06 0.55
CA ALA A 85 1.75 18.52 1.47
C ALA A 85 2.32 17.36 2.30
N PHE A 86 2.91 16.37 1.65
CA PHE A 86 3.50 15.20 2.31
C PHE A 86 4.60 15.60 3.29
N VAL A 87 5.55 16.42 2.86
CA VAL A 87 6.67 16.87 3.72
C VAL A 87 6.16 17.70 4.91
N GLN A 88 5.15 18.55 4.73
CA GLN A 88 4.59 19.34 5.82
C GLN A 88 3.83 18.47 6.83
N VAL A 89 3.06 17.48 6.36
CA VAL A 89 2.38 16.52 7.25
C VAL A 89 3.40 15.72 8.04
N ASP A 90 4.45 15.20 7.39
CA ASP A 90 5.51 14.45 8.07
C ASP A 90 6.22 15.29 9.14
N LYS A 91 6.54 16.53 8.83
CA LYS A 91 7.14 17.45 9.80
C LYS A 91 6.25 17.66 11.05
N ARG A 92 4.94 17.82 10.86
CA ARG A 92 3.99 17.94 11.98
C ARG A 92 3.86 16.61 12.74
N LEU A 93 3.81 15.49 12.01
CA LEU A 93 3.78 14.15 12.59
C LEU A 93 5.00 13.89 13.49
N LEU A 94 6.21 14.17 13.01
CA LEU A 94 7.42 14.01 13.81
C LEU A 94 7.37 14.84 15.10
N SER A 95 6.90 16.09 15.02
CA SER A 95 6.74 16.95 16.20
C SER A 95 5.67 16.44 17.17
N TRP A 96 4.63 15.77 16.65
CA TRP A 96 3.59 15.15 17.46
C TRP A 96 4.08 13.85 18.11
N LEU A 97 4.81 13.01 17.37
CA LEU A 97 5.42 11.76 17.88
C LEU A 97 6.41 12.02 19.03
N GLU A 98 7.15 13.14 18.99
CA GLU A 98 8.06 13.53 20.09
C GLU A 98 7.34 13.65 21.44
N GLN A 99 6.03 13.90 21.44
CA GLN A 99 5.21 14.10 22.62
C GLN A 99 4.46 12.83 23.06
N GLN A 100 4.57 11.75 22.29
CA GLN A 100 3.89 10.49 22.59
C GLN A 100 4.71 9.62 23.55
N GLU A 101 4.07 8.58 24.09
CA GLU A 101 4.75 7.55 24.87
C GLU A 101 5.76 6.79 24.01
N GLU A 102 6.72 6.14 24.64
CA GLU A 102 7.84 5.48 23.94
C GLU A 102 7.35 4.41 22.96
N SER A 103 6.29 3.67 23.33
CA SER A 103 5.66 2.65 22.47
C SER A 103 5.12 3.18 21.16
N ASP A 104 4.58 4.40 21.15
CA ASP A 104 3.92 5.01 20.00
C ASP A 104 4.85 5.90 19.18
N ARG A 105 5.92 6.35 19.81
CA ARG A 105 6.87 7.33 19.27
C ARG A 105 7.61 6.84 18.04
N GLU A 106 7.91 5.54 17.97
CA GLU A 106 8.69 4.94 16.88
C GLU A 106 7.82 4.55 15.67
N SER A 107 6.51 4.79 15.74
CA SER A 107 5.61 4.42 14.66
C SER A 107 5.93 5.15 13.35
N GLY A 108 5.78 4.44 12.25
CA GLY A 108 5.87 4.98 10.90
C GLY A 108 4.75 4.42 10.02
N SER A 109 4.62 4.95 8.81
CA SER A 109 3.65 4.47 7.83
C SER A 109 4.07 4.80 6.41
N THR A 110 3.80 3.90 5.49
CA THR A 110 3.66 4.25 4.08
C THR A 110 2.42 5.11 3.87
N ALA A 111 2.31 5.77 2.74
CA ALA A 111 1.05 6.36 2.31
C ALA A 111 0.98 6.36 0.78
N THR A 112 -0.08 5.80 0.25
CA THR A 112 -0.40 5.84 -1.18
C THR A 112 -1.78 6.47 -1.34
N VAL A 113 -1.82 7.68 -1.88
CA VAL A 113 -3.06 8.43 -2.10
C VAL A 113 -3.37 8.51 -3.59
N MET A 114 -4.63 8.42 -3.92
CA MET A 114 -5.16 8.45 -5.29
C MET A 114 -6.30 9.47 -5.37
N PHE A 115 -6.21 10.38 -6.33
CA PHE A 115 -7.29 11.27 -6.73
C PHE A 115 -7.85 10.77 -8.06
N LEU A 116 -9.03 10.20 -8.01
CA LEU A 116 -9.68 9.57 -9.16
C LEU A 116 -10.75 10.49 -9.75
N GLY A 117 -10.51 11.03 -10.94
CA GLY A 117 -11.47 11.80 -11.73
C GLY A 117 -12.10 10.97 -12.85
N LYS A 118 -12.90 11.61 -13.70
CA LYS A 118 -13.57 10.94 -14.83
C LYS A 118 -12.60 10.52 -15.95
N GLU A 119 -11.58 11.33 -16.21
CA GLU A 119 -10.69 11.16 -17.37
C GLU A 119 -9.24 10.90 -16.94
N LYS A 120 -8.88 11.18 -15.69
CA LYS A 120 -7.54 10.99 -15.18
C LYS A 120 -7.52 10.53 -13.73
N VAL A 121 -6.42 9.91 -13.38
CA VAL A 121 -6.05 9.56 -12.01
C VAL A 121 -4.71 10.21 -11.67
N VAL A 122 -4.60 10.74 -10.46
CA VAL A 122 -3.36 11.26 -9.90
C VAL A 122 -3.05 10.44 -8.66
N VAL A 123 -1.82 9.95 -8.58
CA VAL A 123 -1.32 9.15 -7.45
C VAL A 123 -0.10 9.83 -6.88
N ALA A 124 -0.06 9.96 -5.54
CA ALA A 124 1.16 10.32 -4.82
C ALA A 124 1.44 9.25 -3.77
N HIS A 125 2.69 8.77 -3.69
CA HIS A 125 3.00 7.67 -2.79
C HIS A 125 4.39 7.77 -2.17
N VAL A 126 4.51 7.23 -0.95
CA VAL A 126 5.75 6.87 -0.26
C VAL A 126 5.59 5.46 0.29
N GLY A 127 6.61 4.63 0.10
CA GLY A 127 6.60 3.22 0.52
C GLY A 127 6.37 2.26 -0.64
N ASP A 128 5.84 1.10 -0.34
CA ASP A 128 5.70 -0.06 -1.24
C ASP A 128 4.27 -0.59 -1.37
N SER A 129 3.28 0.11 -0.80
CA SER A 129 1.89 0.01 -1.25
C SER A 129 1.80 0.45 -2.72
N ARG A 130 0.93 -0.18 -3.52
CA ARG A 130 0.94 -0.01 -4.97
C ARG A 130 -0.43 0.28 -5.55
N VAL A 131 -0.43 1.07 -6.65
CA VAL A 131 -1.60 1.31 -7.51
C VAL A 131 -1.37 0.67 -8.87
N VAL A 132 -2.33 -0.15 -9.30
CA VAL A 132 -2.29 -0.86 -10.58
C VAL A 132 -3.59 -0.60 -11.34
N ILE A 133 -3.52 -0.15 -12.58
CA ILE A 133 -4.66 -0.01 -13.47
C ILE A 133 -4.75 -1.19 -14.43
N SER A 134 -5.95 -1.73 -14.63
CA SER A 134 -6.25 -2.67 -15.70
C SER A 134 -6.61 -1.93 -16.98
N ARG A 135 -5.84 -2.17 -18.05
CA ARG A 135 -6.13 -1.65 -19.40
C ARG A 135 -6.36 -2.81 -20.35
N GLY A 136 -7.64 -3.06 -20.66
CA GLY A 136 -8.02 -4.22 -21.50
C GLY A 136 -7.50 -5.54 -20.97
N GLY A 137 -7.43 -5.72 -19.66
CA GLY A 137 -6.90 -6.89 -18.97
C GLY A 137 -5.37 -6.92 -18.81
N LYS A 138 -4.66 -5.87 -19.18
CA LYS A 138 -3.22 -5.73 -18.93
C LYS A 138 -2.99 -4.87 -17.69
N ALA A 139 -2.11 -5.32 -16.81
CA ALA A 139 -1.70 -4.56 -15.64
C ALA A 139 -0.70 -3.47 -16.03
N GLU A 140 -0.94 -2.23 -15.60
CA GLU A 140 -0.03 -1.12 -15.67
C GLU A 140 0.15 -0.57 -14.25
N GLU A 141 1.38 -0.61 -13.73
CA GLU A 141 1.70 -0.08 -12.41
C GLU A 141 1.86 1.43 -12.48
N LEU A 142 1.08 2.16 -11.67
CA LEU A 142 1.15 3.63 -11.57
C LEU A 142 2.13 4.09 -10.50
N THR A 143 2.63 3.19 -9.67
CA THR A 143 3.62 3.43 -8.63
C THR A 143 4.82 2.50 -8.79
N SER A 144 5.94 2.86 -8.20
CA SER A 144 7.14 2.03 -8.14
C SER A 144 7.62 1.95 -6.70
N ASP A 145 7.68 0.76 -6.14
CA ASP A 145 7.97 0.52 -4.72
C ASP A 145 9.26 1.21 -4.26
N HIS A 146 9.18 1.94 -3.16
CA HIS A 146 10.31 2.60 -2.52
C HIS A 146 11.02 1.64 -1.56
N ARG A 147 11.55 0.55 -2.11
CA ARG A 147 12.38 -0.41 -1.37
C ARG A 147 13.87 -0.14 -1.63
N PRO A 148 14.75 -0.16 -0.60
CA PRO A 148 16.17 0.14 -0.78
C PRO A 148 16.96 -1.04 -1.38
N TYR A 149 16.30 -2.11 -1.80
CA TYR A 149 16.88 -3.34 -2.33
C TYR A 149 16.08 -3.85 -3.53
N GLY A 150 16.73 -4.68 -4.35
CA GLY A 150 16.14 -5.25 -5.55
C GLY A 150 16.87 -4.80 -6.82
N SER A 151 16.41 -5.31 -7.96
CA SER A 151 17.02 -5.06 -9.28
C SER A 151 16.28 -3.99 -10.10
N SER A 152 15.16 -3.45 -9.60
CA SER A 152 14.41 -2.40 -10.29
C SER A 152 15.22 -1.09 -10.32
N LYS A 153 14.91 -0.24 -11.30
CA LYS A 153 15.52 1.08 -11.42
C LYS A 153 15.30 1.92 -10.13
N THR A 154 14.08 1.88 -9.60
CA THR A 154 13.68 2.61 -8.39
C THR A 154 14.44 2.10 -7.18
N ALA A 155 14.48 0.78 -6.95
CA ALA A 155 15.22 0.20 -5.82
C ALA A 155 16.70 0.57 -5.84
N LEU A 156 17.35 0.53 -7.01
CA LEU A 156 18.75 0.94 -7.16
C LEU A 156 18.94 2.44 -6.92
N ALA A 157 18.01 3.29 -7.34
CA ALA A 157 18.06 4.73 -7.11
C ALA A 157 17.87 5.06 -5.62
N GLU A 158 16.87 4.45 -4.97
CA GLU A 158 16.61 4.61 -3.55
C GLU A 158 17.78 4.13 -2.68
N GLY A 159 18.35 2.96 -2.95
CA GLY A 159 19.55 2.50 -2.26
C GLY A 159 20.73 3.48 -2.37
N LYS A 160 20.98 4.04 -3.57
CA LYS A 160 21.99 5.07 -3.80
C LYS A 160 21.69 6.37 -3.03
N ARG A 161 20.41 6.81 -3.03
CA ARG A 161 19.96 8.01 -2.31
C ARG A 161 20.25 7.89 -0.82
N VAL A 162 19.87 6.78 -0.20
CA VAL A 162 20.07 6.51 1.24
C VAL A 162 21.57 6.53 1.58
N ILE A 163 22.39 5.86 0.77
CA ILE A 163 23.86 5.82 1.01
C ILE A 163 24.48 7.21 0.84
N ALA A 164 24.09 7.95 -0.21
CA ALA A 164 24.59 9.31 -0.45
C ALA A 164 24.17 10.29 0.66
N ALA A 165 23.03 10.06 1.30
CA ALA A 165 22.58 10.83 2.46
C ALA A 165 23.31 10.47 3.78
N GLY A 166 24.25 9.52 3.77
CA GLY A 166 25.01 9.10 4.95
C GLY A 166 24.42 7.90 5.71
N GLY A 167 23.27 7.40 5.28
CA GLY A 167 22.69 6.15 5.77
C GLY A 167 23.46 4.90 5.28
N TRP A 168 22.88 3.73 5.52
CA TRP A 168 23.40 2.47 4.99
C TRP A 168 22.26 1.50 4.72
N ILE A 169 22.53 0.49 3.91
CA ILE A 169 21.62 -0.62 3.68
C ILE A 169 22.25 -1.88 4.26
N SER A 170 21.49 -2.59 5.07
CA SER A 170 21.90 -3.89 5.64
C SER A 170 20.70 -4.84 5.58
N ASN A 171 20.93 -6.05 5.07
CA ASN A 171 19.87 -7.07 4.88
C ASN A 171 18.63 -6.54 4.14
N GLY A 172 18.83 -5.69 3.13
CA GLY A 172 17.74 -5.09 2.36
C GLY A 172 16.96 -3.98 3.08
N ARG A 173 17.44 -3.51 4.25
CA ARG A 173 16.75 -2.51 5.08
C ARG A 173 17.56 -1.25 5.25
N VAL A 174 16.91 -0.10 5.26
CA VAL A 174 17.48 1.19 5.63
C VAL A 174 17.97 1.12 7.07
N CYS A 175 19.24 1.41 7.28
CA CYS A 175 19.93 1.36 8.56
C CYS A 175 19.79 -0.02 9.28
N GLY A 176 19.49 -1.08 8.53
CA GLY A 176 19.27 -2.42 9.06
C GLY A 176 17.89 -2.60 9.74
N ASN A 177 17.03 -1.60 9.70
CA ASN A 177 15.73 -1.58 10.39
C ASN A 177 14.53 -1.60 9.44
N LEU A 178 14.37 -0.61 8.58
CA LEU A 178 13.16 -0.36 7.80
C LEU A 178 13.26 -0.94 6.38
N ALA A 179 12.22 -1.68 5.95
CA ALA A 179 12.17 -2.32 4.62
C ALA A 179 11.95 -1.32 3.48
N VAL A 180 11.33 -0.18 3.77
CA VAL A 180 11.08 0.90 2.81
C VAL A 180 12.11 2.03 2.96
N SER A 181 12.31 2.78 1.88
CA SER A 181 13.24 3.92 1.83
C SER A 181 12.55 5.27 1.91
N ARG A 182 11.21 5.26 1.85
CA ARG A 182 10.37 6.44 2.06
C ARG A 182 9.15 6.06 2.91
N ALA A 183 8.88 6.86 3.94
CA ALA A 183 7.76 6.68 4.87
C ALA A 183 7.49 7.99 5.62
N PHE A 184 6.34 8.07 6.26
CA PHE A 184 6.00 9.05 7.29
C PHE A 184 6.43 8.54 8.67
N GLY A 185 6.67 9.44 9.62
CA GLY A 185 7.09 9.07 10.97
C GLY A 185 8.52 8.55 11.04
N ASP A 186 8.75 7.43 11.74
CA ASP A 186 10.09 6.84 11.92
C ASP A 186 11.11 7.81 12.53
N ILE A 187 10.78 8.33 13.67
CA ILE A 187 11.51 9.42 14.32
C ILE A 187 13.00 9.12 14.53
N SER A 188 13.35 7.86 14.84
CA SER A 188 14.71 7.42 15.04
C SER A 188 15.57 7.51 13.77
N LEU A 189 14.96 7.34 12.58
CA LEU A 189 15.63 7.45 11.29
C LEU A 189 15.62 8.88 10.71
N LYS A 190 14.87 9.81 11.32
CA LYS A 190 14.73 11.21 10.87
C LYS A 190 15.30 12.19 11.87
N SER A 191 14.62 12.52 12.95
CA SER A 191 15.02 13.55 13.90
C SER A 191 15.94 13.04 15.02
N ARG A 192 15.92 11.73 15.37
CA ARG A 192 16.68 11.15 16.48
C ARG A 192 17.81 10.20 16.05
N ARG A 193 18.39 10.44 14.88
CA ARG A 193 19.48 9.59 14.34
C ARG A 193 20.70 9.48 15.27
N LYS A 194 21.01 10.56 15.96
CA LYS A 194 22.14 10.57 16.90
C LYS A 194 21.89 9.65 18.09
N GLU A 195 20.71 9.76 18.69
CA GLU A 195 20.29 8.94 19.82
C GLU A 195 20.24 7.45 19.41
N MET A 196 19.68 7.14 18.24
CA MET A 196 19.66 5.79 17.68
C MET A 196 21.08 5.21 17.52
N LEU A 197 22.02 6.00 17.02
CA LEU A 197 23.42 5.56 16.86
C LEU A 197 24.11 5.36 18.22
N GLU A 198 23.87 6.24 19.19
CA GLU A 198 24.41 6.12 20.56
C GLU A 198 23.86 4.89 21.28
N GLU A 199 22.55 4.59 21.10
CA GLU A 199 21.96 3.35 21.63
C GLU A 199 22.56 2.10 20.97
N GLY A 200 22.73 2.11 19.67
CA GLY A 200 23.35 1.01 18.93
C GLY A 200 24.78 0.73 19.39
N LEU A 201 25.55 1.78 19.75
CA LEU A 201 26.86 1.63 20.39
C LEU A 201 26.75 0.95 21.75
N LYS A 202 25.81 1.38 22.62
CA LYS A 202 25.58 0.79 23.94
C LYS A 202 25.18 -0.68 23.85
N LYS A 203 24.36 -1.01 22.84
CA LYS A 203 23.89 -2.39 22.56
C LYS A 203 24.92 -3.24 21.77
N ASN A 204 26.11 -2.70 21.44
CA ASN A 204 27.14 -3.34 20.62
C ASN A 204 26.68 -3.76 19.21
N LEU A 205 25.68 -3.08 18.66
CA LEU A 205 25.22 -3.28 17.27
C LEU A 205 26.19 -2.69 16.28
N TRP A 206 26.86 -1.61 16.65
CA TRP A 206 27.84 -0.89 15.82
C TRP A 206 29.11 -0.56 16.58
N THR A 207 30.20 -0.35 15.86
CA THR A 207 31.47 0.11 16.43
C THR A 207 31.55 1.65 16.43
N GLN A 208 32.36 2.22 17.33
CA GLN A 208 32.62 3.67 17.34
C GLN A 208 33.16 4.16 15.98
N LYS A 209 34.03 3.37 15.32
CA LYS A 209 34.54 3.66 13.98
C LYS A 209 33.46 3.70 12.91
N PHE A 210 32.41 2.86 13.04
CA PHE A 210 31.28 2.87 12.13
C PHE A 210 30.45 4.14 12.31
N VAL A 211 30.09 4.47 13.55
CA VAL A 211 29.25 5.63 13.88
C VAL A 211 29.94 6.94 13.51
N SER A 212 31.25 7.11 13.81
CA SER A 212 31.98 8.35 13.51
C SER A 212 32.06 8.69 12.02
N LYS A 213 31.71 7.76 11.12
CA LYS A 213 31.69 7.97 9.67
C LYS A 213 30.30 8.32 9.11
N ARG A 214 29.29 8.40 9.97
CA ARG A 214 27.92 8.70 9.50
C ARG A 214 27.71 10.19 9.35
N ASP A 215 27.13 10.57 8.23
CA ASP A 215 26.64 11.93 8.02
C ASP A 215 25.21 12.00 8.56
N LEU A 216 24.98 12.87 9.54
CA LEU A 216 23.68 13.07 10.17
C LEU A 216 22.87 14.20 9.50
N THR A 217 23.44 14.91 8.53
CA THR A 217 22.78 16.05 7.88
C THR A 217 21.86 15.64 6.74
N GLY A 218 22.14 14.50 6.09
CA GLY A 218 21.35 14.03 4.97
C GLY A 218 20.03 13.34 5.40
N GLU A 219 19.08 13.24 4.50
CA GLU A 219 17.81 12.56 4.72
C GLU A 219 17.93 11.07 4.40
N TRP A 220 18.15 10.23 5.40
CA TRP A 220 18.22 8.78 5.24
C TRP A 220 16.88 8.18 4.83
N LEU A 221 15.81 8.70 5.43
CA LEU A 221 14.41 8.40 5.14
C LEU A 221 13.68 9.70 4.82
N THR A 222 12.82 9.69 3.82
CA THR A 222 12.05 10.88 3.42
C THR A 222 10.57 10.57 3.23
N ALA A 223 9.72 11.56 3.43
CA ALA A 223 8.30 11.51 3.08
C ALA A 223 7.98 12.24 1.76
N ALA A 224 9.00 12.62 0.98
CA ALA A 224 8.78 13.19 -0.35
C ALA A 224 8.21 12.12 -1.29
N PRO A 225 7.00 12.30 -1.85
CA PRO A 225 6.35 11.30 -2.68
C PRO A 225 6.90 11.29 -4.11
N ASP A 226 6.74 10.15 -4.79
CA ASP A 226 6.64 10.16 -6.24
C ASP A 226 5.19 10.47 -6.63
N VAL A 227 5.01 11.28 -7.66
CA VAL A 227 3.69 11.69 -8.16
C VAL A 227 3.54 11.25 -9.60
N THR A 228 2.45 10.54 -9.89
CA THR A 228 2.10 10.05 -11.23
C THR A 228 0.71 10.53 -11.62
N ALA A 229 0.57 11.08 -12.82
CA ALA A 229 -0.73 11.37 -13.41
C ALA A 229 -0.92 10.50 -14.66
N ALA A 230 -2.07 9.83 -14.77
CA ALA A 230 -2.40 8.99 -15.91
C ALA A 230 -3.81 9.25 -16.41
N THR A 231 -3.98 9.21 -17.73
CA THR A 231 -5.29 9.30 -18.39
C THR A 231 -6.01 7.96 -18.29
N LEU A 232 -7.28 7.97 -17.94
CA LEU A 232 -8.06 6.73 -17.80
C LEU A 232 -8.43 6.08 -19.15
N GLY A 233 -8.68 6.86 -20.21
CA GLY A 233 -8.97 6.30 -21.52
C GLY A 233 -10.19 5.37 -21.57
N GLN A 234 -10.49 4.84 -22.76
CA GLN A 234 -11.59 3.88 -22.95
C GLN A 234 -11.23 2.46 -22.51
N ASP A 235 -9.96 2.14 -22.46
CA ASP A 235 -9.40 0.83 -22.13
C ASP A 235 -9.20 0.58 -20.63
N ALA A 236 -9.27 1.63 -19.79
CA ALA A 236 -9.21 1.50 -18.33
C ALA A 236 -10.47 0.76 -17.82
N GLU A 237 -10.28 -0.40 -17.20
CA GLU A 237 -11.37 -1.26 -16.71
C GLU A 237 -11.60 -1.04 -15.20
N PHE A 238 -10.55 -1.04 -14.42
CA PHE A 238 -10.56 -0.81 -12.96
C PHE A 238 -9.16 -0.44 -12.46
N ILE A 239 -9.08 0.04 -11.22
CA ILE A 239 -7.82 0.30 -10.51
C ILE A 239 -7.81 -0.50 -9.21
N ILE A 240 -6.66 -1.09 -8.87
CA ILE A 240 -6.40 -1.73 -7.57
C ILE A 240 -5.38 -0.87 -6.83
N LEU A 241 -5.73 -0.40 -5.64
CA LEU A 241 -4.84 0.23 -4.66
C LEU A 241 -4.74 -0.71 -3.45
N ALA A 242 -3.54 -1.15 -3.09
CA ALA A 242 -3.37 -2.08 -1.98
C ALA A 242 -2.02 -1.93 -1.27
N SER A 243 -1.96 -2.40 0.00
CA SER A 243 -0.73 -2.55 0.75
C SER A 243 0.11 -3.73 0.24
N ASP A 244 1.34 -3.83 0.72
CA ASP A 244 2.29 -4.86 0.29
C ASP A 244 1.87 -6.28 0.68
N GLY A 245 1.00 -6.45 1.69
CA GLY A 245 0.42 -7.75 2.02
C GLY A 245 -0.31 -8.43 0.85
N LEU A 246 -0.86 -7.64 -0.10
CA LEU A 246 -1.31 -8.16 -1.38
C LEU A 246 -0.15 -8.41 -2.34
N TRP A 247 0.72 -7.41 -2.54
CA TRP A 247 1.69 -7.39 -3.64
C TRP A 247 2.89 -8.32 -3.43
N ASP A 248 3.24 -8.61 -2.19
CA ASP A 248 4.26 -9.60 -1.84
C ASP A 248 3.78 -11.04 -2.11
N SER A 249 2.45 -11.26 -2.11
CA SER A 249 1.83 -12.55 -2.36
C SER A 249 1.40 -12.73 -3.82
N ILE A 250 0.85 -11.69 -4.48
CA ILE A 250 0.27 -11.76 -5.82
C ILE A 250 0.88 -10.69 -6.72
N LYS A 251 1.41 -11.10 -7.88
CA LYS A 251 1.96 -10.16 -8.87
C LYS A 251 0.86 -9.32 -9.50
N SER A 252 1.15 -8.07 -9.85
CA SER A 252 0.20 -7.12 -10.44
C SER A 252 -0.60 -7.69 -11.62
N LYS A 253 0.05 -8.41 -12.53
CA LYS A 253 -0.60 -9.05 -13.68
C LYS A 253 -1.61 -10.14 -13.26
N ASP A 254 -1.29 -10.90 -12.21
CA ASP A 254 -2.10 -12.02 -11.75
C ASP A 254 -3.31 -11.48 -10.94
N ALA A 255 -3.11 -10.40 -10.14
CA ALA A 255 -4.18 -9.69 -9.46
C ALA A 255 -5.19 -9.08 -10.46
N VAL A 256 -4.70 -8.42 -11.52
CA VAL A 256 -5.57 -7.87 -12.58
C VAL A 256 -6.36 -8.98 -13.27
N ALA A 257 -5.70 -10.09 -13.65
CA ALA A 257 -6.39 -11.22 -14.27
C ALA A 257 -7.45 -11.80 -13.33
N PHE A 258 -7.15 -11.96 -12.05
CA PHE A 258 -8.05 -12.49 -11.03
C PHE A 258 -9.30 -11.60 -10.87
N VAL A 259 -9.12 -10.29 -10.62
CA VAL A 259 -10.25 -9.36 -10.46
C VAL A 259 -11.10 -9.32 -11.72
N ARG A 260 -10.48 -9.32 -12.89
CA ARG A 260 -11.19 -9.32 -14.17
C ARG A 260 -12.07 -10.54 -14.35
N GLU A 261 -11.61 -11.74 -13.97
CA GLU A 261 -12.42 -12.97 -14.03
C GLU A 261 -13.57 -12.92 -13.02
N GLN A 262 -13.35 -12.43 -11.80
CA GLN A 262 -14.44 -12.24 -10.81
C GLN A 262 -15.51 -11.26 -11.32
N LEU A 263 -15.09 -10.14 -11.94
CA LEU A 263 -16.04 -9.18 -12.51
C LEU A 263 -16.82 -9.75 -13.70
N LYS A 264 -16.21 -10.59 -14.53
CA LYS A 264 -16.92 -11.31 -15.60
C LYS A 264 -17.95 -12.29 -15.05
N GLU A 265 -17.61 -13.00 -13.98
CA GLU A 265 -18.45 -14.04 -13.40
C GLU A 265 -19.69 -13.46 -12.70
N HIS A 266 -19.50 -12.49 -11.82
CA HIS A 266 -20.61 -11.99 -10.98
C HIS A 266 -20.80 -10.46 -11.02
N GLY A 267 -19.79 -9.68 -11.47
CA GLY A 267 -19.86 -8.22 -11.58
C GLY A 267 -19.98 -7.47 -10.24
N ASP A 268 -19.60 -8.11 -9.14
CA ASP A 268 -19.63 -7.56 -7.79
C ASP A 268 -18.20 -7.22 -7.35
N ILE A 269 -17.90 -5.93 -7.28
CA ILE A 269 -16.54 -5.44 -6.96
C ILE A 269 -16.16 -5.71 -5.51
N GLN A 270 -17.11 -5.66 -4.57
CA GLN A 270 -16.85 -5.95 -3.18
C GLN A 270 -16.43 -7.42 -3.00
N ARG A 271 -17.21 -8.33 -3.62
CA ARG A 271 -16.89 -9.75 -3.62
C ARG A 271 -15.55 -10.06 -4.31
N ALA A 272 -15.24 -9.35 -5.41
CA ALA A 272 -13.93 -9.48 -6.07
C ALA A 272 -12.78 -9.07 -5.15
N CYS A 273 -12.96 -7.99 -4.38
CA CYS A 273 -12.00 -7.52 -3.38
C CYS A 273 -11.77 -8.57 -2.28
N GLU A 274 -12.84 -9.12 -1.71
CA GLU A 274 -12.80 -10.17 -0.68
C GLU A 274 -12.12 -11.44 -1.21
N SER A 275 -12.45 -11.85 -2.43
CA SER A 275 -11.85 -13.03 -3.06
C SER A 275 -10.35 -12.84 -3.35
N LEU A 276 -9.94 -11.63 -3.75
CA LEU A 276 -8.53 -11.32 -3.99
C LEU A 276 -7.71 -11.37 -2.69
N ALA A 277 -8.23 -10.83 -1.59
CA ALA A 277 -7.58 -10.92 -0.29
C ALA A 277 -7.48 -12.36 0.21
N ALA A 278 -8.55 -13.15 0.06
CA ALA A 278 -8.53 -14.58 0.39
C ALA A 278 -7.49 -15.34 -0.44
N ALA A 279 -7.32 -15.00 -1.73
CA ALA A 279 -6.29 -15.59 -2.59
C ALA A 279 -4.87 -15.22 -2.14
N ALA A 280 -4.64 -13.99 -1.66
CA ALA A 280 -3.35 -13.58 -1.10
C ALA A 280 -2.99 -14.37 0.17
N LEU A 281 -3.94 -14.52 1.09
CA LEU A 281 -3.74 -15.35 2.29
C LEU A 281 -3.48 -16.82 1.94
N ALA A 282 -4.19 -17.38 0.95
CA ALA A 282 -4.00 -18.76 0.49
C ALA A 282 -2.62 -18.99 -0.13
N GLN A 283 -1.95 -17.95 -0.63
CA GLN A 283 -0.56 -17.97 -1.10
C GLN A 283 0.46 -17.69 0.00
N ASN A 284 0.09 -17.97 1.25
CA ASN A 284 0.93 -17.80 2.42
C ASN A 284 1.27 -16.33 2.74
N GLY A 285 0.33 -15.41 2.46
CA GLY A 285 0.44 -14.01 2.89
C GLY A 285 0.65 -13.94 4.41
N GLN A 286 1.67 -13.19 4.84
CA GLN A 286 2.08 -13.11 6.25
C GLN A 286 1.86 -11.71 6.84
N ASP A 287 1.12 -10.84 6.16
CA ASP A 287 0.95 -9.44 6.54
C ASP A 287 -0.50 -9.02 6.69
N ASN A 288 -0.69 -7.78 7.20
CA ASN A 288 -1.94 -7.05 7.04
C ASN A 288 -2.21 -6.87 5.54
N ILE A 289 -3.46 -6.92 5.13
CA ILE A 289 -3.87 -6.78 3.73
C ILE A 289 -4.95 -5.72 3.64
N SER A 290 -4.65 -4.63 2.98
CA SER A 290 -5.62 -3.57 2.65
C SER A 290 -5.76 -3.45 1.16
N ILE A 291 -7.00 -3.57 0.64
CA ILE A 291 -7.32 -3.52 -0.78
C ILE A 291 -8.48 -2.58 -1.01
N LEU A 292 -8.34 -1.67 -1.97
CA LEU A 292 -9.39 -0.83 -2.51
C LEU A 292 -9.40 -0.98 -4.03
N ILE A 293 -10.56 -1.29 -4.61
CA ILE A 293 -10.71 -1.42 -6.06
C ILE A 293 -11.78 -0.43 -6.54
N ALA A 294 -11.44 0.35 -7.58
CA ALA A 294 -12.36 1.24 -8.28
C ALA A 294 -12.71 0.62 -9.63
N ASP A 295 -13.96 0.16 -9.81
CA ASP A 295 -14.46 -0.44 -11.05
C ASP A 295 -15.17 0.60 -11.92
N PHE A 296 -14.79 0.71 -13.19
CA PHE A 296 -15.39 1.61 -14.18
C PHE A 296 -16.55 0.97 -14.96
N GLY A 297 -16.95 -0.27 -14.60
CA GLY A 297 -18.05 -0.98 -15.24
C GLY A 297 -17.78 -1.37 -16.69
N LYS A 298 -16.52 -1.48 -17.10
CA LYS A 298 -16.14 -1.76 -18.49
C LYS A 298 -15.78 -3.22 -18.76
N VAL A 299 -15.69 -4.05 -17.73
CA VAL A 299 -15.48 -5.49 -17.89
C VAL A 299 -16.80 -6.11 -18.34
N ALA A 300 -16.85 -6.61 -19.58
CA ALA A 300 -18.04 -7.27 -20.11
C ALA A 300 -18.29 -8.56 -19.31
N ARG A 301 -19.50 -8.68 -18.78
CA ARG A 301 -19.97 -9.93 -18.17
C ARG A 301 -20.11 -11.01 -19.24
N VAL A 302 -19.87 -12.25 -18.86
CA VAL A 302 -20.24 -13.38 -19.71
C VAL A 302 -21.76 -13.55 -19.63
N ASP A 303 -22.49 -12.87 -20.52
CA ASP A 303 -23.94 -13.00 -20.60
C ASP A 303 -24.30 -14.46 -20.92
N GLY A 304 -24.99 -15.09 -19.97
CA GLY A 304 -25.88 -16.23 -20.24
C GLY A 304 -25.19 -17.54 -20.62
N LEU A 305 -24.50 -18.16 -19.69
CA LEU A 305 -24.74 -19.61 -19.55
C LEU A 305 -25.92 -19.75 -18.58
N ALA A 306 -27.06 -20.10 -19.16
CA ALA A 306 -28.34 -20.32 -18.53
C ALA A 306 -28.19 -20.95 -17.14
N GLN A 307 -28.89 -20.40 -16.17
CA GLN A 307 -29.40 -21.15 -15.05
C GLN A 307 -29.86 -22.52 -15.56
N HIS A 308 -29.41 -23.55 -14.90
CA HIS A 308 -29.69 -24.98 -15.03
C HIS A 308 -28.57 -25.81 -15.70
N GLN A 309 -27.45 -25.94 -15.03
CA GLN A 309 -26.92 -27.28 -14.77
C GLN A 309 -26.33 -27.28 -13.35
N ASP A 310 -26.89 -28.18 -12.57
CA ASP A 310 -26.59 -28.42 -11.18
C ASP A 310 -25.09 -28.76 -10.99
N VAL A 311 -24.24 -27.73 -10.82
CA VAL A 311 -22.79 -27.87 -10.54
C VAL A 311 -22.57 -28.29 -9.08
N SER A 312 -23.69 -28.60 -8.35
CA SER A 312 -23.63 -29.03 -6.95
C SER A 312 -22.84 -30.32 -6.70
N ALA A 313 -22.67 -31.17 -7.73
CA ALA A 313 -21.97 -32.44 -7.58
C ALA A 313 -20.42 -32.30 -7.70
N GLY A 314 -19.92 -31.47 -8.61
CA GLY A 314 -18.46 -31.32 -8.85
C GLY A 314 -17.77 -30.47 -7.78
N VAL A 315 -18.40 -29.36 -7.35
CA VAL A 315 -17.85 -28.47 -6.32
C VAL A 315 -17.91 -29.14 -4.93
N LYS A 316 -18.96 -29.93 -4.64
CA LYS A 316 -19.02 -30.73 -3.42
C LYS A 316 -17.89 -31.75 -3.35
N GLN A 317 -17.50 -32.33 -4.47
CA GLN A 317 -16.42 -33.33 -4.49
C GLN A 317 -15.03 -32.71 -4.25
N VAL A 318 -14.78 -31.48 -4.74
CA VAL A 318 -13.53 -30.75 -4.49
C VAL A 318 -13.48 -30.20 -3.06
N LEU A 319 -14.60 -29.70 -2.53
CA LEU A 319 -14.68 -29.23 -1.15
C LEU A 319 -14.65 -30.37 -0.12
N VAL A 320 -15.23 -31.53 -0.43
CA VAL A 320 -15.16 -32.72 0.43
C VAL A 320 -13.76 -33.30 0.45
N THR A 321 -13.05 -33.37 -0.68
CA THR A 321 -11.65 -33.83 -0.70
C THR A 321 -10.69 -32.87 0.00
N SER A 322 -10.87 -31.55 -0.13
CA SER A 322 -10.09 -30.54 0.60
C SER A 322 -10.42 -30.51 2.10
N GLY A 323 -11.69 -30.67 2.47
CA GLY A 323 -12.13 -30.73 3.88
C GLY A 323 -11.67 -32.02 4.59
N ILE A 324 -11.64 -33.15 3.91
CA ILE A 324 -11.15 -34.41 4.48
C ILE A 324 -9.61 -34.37 4.66
N LEU A 325 -8.87 -33.72 3.78
CA LEU A 325 -7.43 -33.49 3.95
C LEU A 325 -7.12 -32.59 5.13
N LEU A 326 -7.88 -31.50 5.35
CA LEU A 326 -7.73 -30.60 6.49
C LEU A 326 -8.08 -31.30 7.82
N LEU A 327 -9.14 -32.09 7.87
CA LEU A 327 -9.51 -32.86 9.05
C LEU A 327 -8.51 -33.97 9.37
N GLY A 328 -7.91 -34.61 8.36
CA GLY A 328 -6.87 -35.62 8.53
C GLY A 328 -5.57 -35.04 9.13
N VAL A 329 -5.16 -33.84 8.72
CA VAL A 329 -3.98 -33.14 9.28
C VAL A 329 -4.24 -32.69 10.72
N TYR A 330 -5.45 -32.19 11.02
CA TYR A 330 -5.79 -31.77 12.39
C TYR A 330 -5.88 -32.95 13.37
N ALA A 331 -6.43 -34.09 12.93
CA ALA A 331 -6.51 -35.30 13.75
C ALA A 331 -5.11 -35.92 14.01
N SER A 332 -4.18 -35.85 13.05
CA SER A 332 -2.80 -36.34 13.25
C SER A 332 -1.99 -35.45 14.19
N HIS A 333 -2.28 -34.13 14.21
CA HIS A 333 -1.61 -33.18 15.12
C HIS A 333 -2.11 -33.33 16.57
N LEU A 334 -3.41 -33.58 16.77
CA LEU A 334 -3.94 -33.87 18.11
C LEU A 334 -3.44 -35.20 18.67
N ALA A 335 -3.25 -36.22 17.84
CA ALA A 335 -2.72 -37.51 18.27
C ALA A 335 -1.22 -37.48 18.67
N SER A 336 -0.46 -36.48 18.20
CA SER A 336 0.94 -36.27 18.57
C SER A 336 1.14 -35.48 19.88
N LEU A 337 0.08 -34.84 20.39
CA LEU A 337 0.11 -34.06 21.64
C LEU A 337 -0.37 -34.84 22.87
N ILE A 338 -0.80 -36.13 22.68
CA ILE A 338 -1.31 -37.03 23.75
C ILE A 338 -0.36 -38.22 23.98
N ARG A 339 0.87 -38.16 23.48
CA ARG A 339 1.91 -39.12 23.81
C ARG A 339 3.09 -38.48 24.51
#